data_0c389b6cc4e9255d1fee294fe141850b
#
_entry.id   0c389b6cc4e9255d1fee294fe141850b
#
_cell.length_a   1.000
_cell.length_b   1.000
_cell.length_c   1.000
_cell.angle_alpha   90.00
_cell.angle_beta   90.00
_cell.angle_gamma   90.00
#
_symmetry.space_group_name_H-M   'P 1'
#
loop_
_entity.id
_entity.type
_entity.pdbx_description
1 polymer ?
#
loop_
_entity_poly.entity_id
_entity_poly.type
_entity_poly.pdbx_seq_one_letter_code
_entity_poly.pdbx_strand_id
1 'polypeptide(L)'
;MANQDLMFDITKQGVEQEKQQYIISRVGDGGLKAVTVKVLSNGTPYNLTGLTPVFEGVKSDDTRIIDTQGATVLDAVNGVFRYIFPRQASTAEGEYQQAFFKLKRGEQTDSTMEIRVNVLKNKVEFGINSESYFTEYQQMIENLQAEMTKALKALETTADATKIKVKGNESLADTLRTQLKGLERSINGQHLVTQDTLREQIEGVTGSIRSLTESLATARQELQTNIDHLGATL
;
A
#
# COMPACT_ATOMS: atom_id res chain seq x y z
N MET A 1 -11.08 -20.52 -21.84
CA MET A 1 -10.37 -19.25 -21.98
C MET A 1 -9.94 -19.11 -23.42
N ALA A 2 -10.33 -18.03 -24.10
CA ALA A 2 -9.91 -17.80 -25.48
C ALA A 2 -8.43 -17.41 -25.45
N ASN A 3 -7.59 -18.18 -26.12
CA ASN A 3 -6.16 -17.94 -26.25
C ASN A 3 -5.81 -17.67 -27.71
N GLN A 4 -4.91 -16.75 -27.94
CA GLN A 4 -4.39 -16.43 -29.26
C GLN A 4 -2.85 -16.49 -29.18
N ASP A 5 -2.22 -17.04 -30.19
CA ASP A 5 -0.77 -17.12 -30.25
C ASP A 5 -0.22 -15.93 -31.02
N LEU A 6 0.77 -15.26 -30.44
CA LEU A 6 1.52 -14.14 -31.01
C LEU A 6 2.99 -14.51 -31.10
N MET A 7 3.67 -13.98 -32.09
CA MET A 7 5.10 -14.22 -32.31
C MET A 7 5.81 -12.93 -32.65
N PHE A 8 6.89 -12.64 -31.93
CA PHE A 8 7.70 -11.44 -32.14
C PHE A 8 9.18 -11.78 -32.19
N ASP A 9 9.90 -11.18 -33.12
CA ASP A 9 11.35 -11.16 -33.11
C ASP A 9 11.83 -9.86 -32.42
N ILE A 10 12.58 -10.00 -31.34
CA ILE A 10 13.04 -8.86 -30.53
C ILE A 10 14.05 -7.97 -31.29
N THR A 11 14.71 -8.50 -32.33
CA THR A 11 15.59 -7.73 -33.22
C THR A 11 14.81 -6.73 -34.08
N LYS A 12 13.48 -6.83 -34.09
CA LYS A 12 12.56 -6.02 -34.90
C LYS A 12 12.87 -6.12 -36.42
N GLN A 13 13.38 -7.27 -36.83
CA GLN A 13 13.72 -7.63 -38.21
C GLN A 13 13.15 -9.02 -38.54
N GLY A 14 12.91 -9.29 -39.81
CA GLY A 14 12.50 -10.59 -40.29
C GLY A 14 11.01 -10.67 -40.70
N VAL A 15 10.66 -11.77 -41.36
CA VAL A 15 9.34 -11.98 -42.01
C VAL A 15 8.19 -11.99 -41.03
N GLU A 16 8.41 -12.41 -39.78
CA GLU A 16 7.35 -12.43 -38.74
C GLU A 16 6.94 -11.01 -38.30
N GLN A 17 7.78 -10.00 -38.53
CA GLN A 17 7.46 -8.60 -38.22
C GLN A 17 6.50 -7.96 -39.24
N GLU A 18 6.40 -8.53 -40.44
CA GLU A 18 5.47 -8.07 -41.46
C GLU A 18 4.02 -8.45 -41.17
N LYS A 19 3.80 -9.47 -40.31
CA LYS A 19 2.49 -9.89 -39.88
C LYS A 19 2.01 -9.02 -38.72
N GLN A 20 1.03 -8.18 -39.00
CA GLN A 20 0.37 -7.42 -37.94
C GLN A 20 -0.32 -8.37 -36.96
N GLN A 21 0.03 -8.26 -35.70
CA GLN A 21 -0.60 -9.00 -34.60
C GLN A 21 -1.81 -8.22 -34.09
N TYR A 22 -2.98 -8.84 -34.15
CA TYR A 22 -4.26 -8.21 -33.78
C TYR A 22 -4.83 -8.85 -32.53
N ILE A 23 -5.33 -8.02 -31.62
CA ILE A 23 -6.12 -8.44 -30.48
C ILE A 23 -7.46 -7.72 -30.54
N ILE A 24 -8.55 -8.47 -30.49
CA ILE A 24 -9.90 -7.90 -30.47
C ILE A 24 -10.54 -8.29 -29.13
N SER A 25 -11.03 -7.30 -28.40
CA SER A 25 -11.83 -7.44 -27.19
C SER A 25 -13.10 -6.58 -27.30
N ARG A 26 -13.91 -6.57 -26.28
CA ARG A 26 -15.10 -5.73 -26.17
C ARG A 26 -15.04 -4.96 -24.85
N VAL A 27 -15.60 -3.77 -24.81
CA VAL A 27 -15.73 -3.01 -23.57
C VAL A 27 -16.40 -3.87 -22.50
N GLY A 28 -15.74 -4.03 -21.35
CA GLY A 28 -16.14 -4.91 -20.26
C GLY A 28 -15.44 -6.28 -20.22
N ASP A 29 -14.80 -6.71 -21.30
CA ASP A 29 -13.98 -7.93 -21.27
C ASP A 29 -12.81 -7.81 -20.32
N GLY A 30 -12.47 -8.90 -19.61
CA GLY A 30 -11.29 -8.94 -18.75
C GLY A 30 -11.13 -10.24 -17.98
N GLY A 31 -9.90 -10.59 -17.65
CA GLY A 31 -9.54 -11.77 -16.86
C GLY A 31 -9.68 -13.13 -17.60
N LEU A 32 -10.34 -13.17 -18.74
CA LEU A 32 -10.52 -14.39 -19.55
C LEU A 32 -9.88 -14.29 -20.93
N LYS A 33 -9.57 -13.09 -21.41
CA LYS A 33 -8.83 -12.88 -22.67
C LYS A 33 -7.35 -13.09 -22.40
N ALA A 34 -6.76 -14.07 -23.10
CA ALA A 34 -5.36 -14.43 -22.95
C ALA A 34 -4.65 -14.51 -24.31
N VAL A 35 -3.36 -14.25 -24.29
CA VAL A 35 -2.46 -14.50 -25.42
C VAL A 35 -1.27 -15.32 -24.96
N THR A 36 -0.79 -16.21 -25.83
CA THR A 36 0.51 -16.85 -25.66
C THR A 36 1.51 -16.18 -26.62
N VAL A 37 2.57 -15.65 -26.09
CA VAL A 37 3.56 -14.90 -26.84
C VAL A 37 4.84 -15.71 -26.92
N LYS A 38 5.35 -15.90 -28.15
CA LYS A 38 6.65 -16.48 -28.42
C LYS A 38 7.59 -15.38 -28.86
N VAL A 39 8.68 -15.20 -28.15
CA VAL A 39 9.73 -14.22 -28.46
C VAL A 39 10.90 -14.92 -29.10
N LEU A 40 11.34 -14.37 -30.21
CA LEU A 40 12.50 -14.82 -30.97
C LEU A 40 13.58 -13.75 -30.96
N SER A 41 14.80 -14.15 -31.29
CA SER A 41 15.93 -13.27 -31.62
C SER A 41 16.58 -13.79 -32.88
N ASN A 42 16.44 -13.05 -33.94
CA ASN A 42 16.94 -13.45 -35.26
C ASN A 42 16.44 -14.88 -35.66
N GLY A 43 15.14 -15.13 -35.47
CA GLY A 43 14.50 -16.40 -35.82
C GLY A 43 14.73 -17.54 -34.83
N THR A 44 15.58 -17.38 -33.80
CA THR A 44 15.82 -18.38 -32.76
C THR A 44 15.07 -18.01 -31.46
N PRO A 45 14.66 -18.98 -30.62
CA PRO A 45 14.01 -18.67 -29.34
C PRO A 45 14.83 -17.74 -28.47
N TYR A 46 14.21 -16.68 -27.94
CA TYR A 46 14.84 -15.73 -27.01
C TYR A 46 14.67 -16.18 -25.58
N ASN A 47 15.77 -16.38 -24.86
CA ASN A 47 15.73 -16.87 -23.48
C ASN A 47 15.21 -15.79 -22.52
N LEU A 48 14.05 -16.05 -21.91
CA LEU A 48 13.38 -15.17 -20.93
C LEU A 48 13.81 -15.40 -19.48
N THR A 49 14.81 -16.23 -19.19
CA THR A 49 15.25 -16.49 -17.82
C THR A 49 15.61 -15.19 -17.09
N GLY A 50 14.91 -14.91 -15.97
CA GLY A 50 15.09 -13.70 -15.18
C GLY A 50 14.54 -12.41 -15.84
N LEU A 51 13.79 -12.54 -16.93
CA LEU A 51 13.04 -11.43 -17.56
C LEU A 51 11.58 -11.48 -17.10
N THR A 52 11.01 -10.31 -16.86
CA THR A 52 9.58 -10.13 -16.55
C THR A 52 8.90 -9.45 -17.72
N PRO A 53 7.95 -10.11 -18.39
CA PRO A 53 7.16 -9.47 -19.43
C PRO A 53 6.15 -8.49 -18.81
N VAL A 54 6.03 -7.30 -19.38
CA VAL A 54 5.11 -6.24 -18.98
C VAL A 54 4.31 -5.82 -20.20
N PHE A 55 3.01 -5.65 -20.06
CA PHE A 55 2.17 -5.07 -21.10
C PHE A 55 2.08 -3.57 -20.92
N GLU A 56 2.39 -2.81 -21.96
CA GLU A 56 2.26 -1.35 -21.99
C GLU A 56 1.39 -0.92 -23.16
N GLY A 57 0.53 0.07 -22.93
CA GLY A 57 -0.31 0.60 -23.99
C GLY A 57 -0.92 1.96 -23.69
N VAL A 58 -1.30 2.66 -24.77
CA VAL A 58 -2.09 3.89 -24.75
C VAL A 58 -3.41 3.57 -25.44
N LYS A 59 -4.52 3.70 -24.71
CA LYS A 59 -5.87 3.42 -25.24
C LYS A 59 -6.33 4.53 -26.18
N SER A 60 -7.46 4.32 -26.83
CA SER A 60 -8.08 5.28 -27.77
C SER A 60 -8.43 6.62 -27.13
N ASP A 61 -8.64 6.66 -25.81
CA ASP A 61 -9.01 7.83 -25.01
C ASP A 61 -7.83 8.47 -24.27
N ASP A 62 -6.59 8.23 -24.71
CA ASP A 62 -5.33 8.72 -24.12
C ASP A 62 -5.02 8.13 -22.72
N THR A 63 -5.89 7.32 -22.12
CA THR A 63 -5.55 6.65 -20.87
C THR A 63 -4.53 5.54 -21.10
N ARG A 64 -3.67 5.30 -20.12
CA ARG A 64 -2.52 4.40 -20.23
C ARG A 64 -2.70 3.15 -19.40
N ILE A 65 -2.11 2.06 -19.87
CA ILE A 65 -2.00 0.81 -19.12
C ILE A 65 -0.55 0.37 -19.04
N ILE A 66 -0.09 0.05 -17.83
CA ILE A 66 1.18 -0.64 -17.56
C ILE A 66 0.84 -1.77 -16.60
N ASP A 67 0.88 -3.00 -17.09
CA ASP A 67 0.54 -4.18 -16.32
C ASP A 67 1.73 -5.13 -16.20
N THR A 68 2.23 -5.28 -14.99
CA THR A 68 3.36 -6.15 -14.62
C THR A 68 2.92 -7.51 -14.07
N GLN A 69 1.61 -7.72 -13.86
CA GLN A 69 1.09 -8.90 -13.17
C GLN A 69 0.39 -9.90 -14.09
N GLY A 70 -0.13 -9.44 -15.24
CA GLY A 70 -0.87 -10.30 -16.17
C GLY A 70 -0.04 -11.36 -16.88
N ALA A 71 1.30 -11.26 -16.85
CA ALA A 71 2.21 -12.14 -17.55
C ALA A 71 2.71 -13.31 -16.68
N THR A 72 2.75 -14.51 -17.29
CA THR A 72 3.36 -15.72 -16.70
C THR A 72 4.27 -16.37 -17.73
N VAL A 73 5.56 -16.54 -17.39
CA VAL A 73 6.50 -17.26 -18.23
C VAL A 73 6.18 -18.74 -18.20
N LEU A 74 5.89 -19.33 -19.35
CA LEU A 74 5.57 -20.75 -19.52
C LEU A 74 6.81 -21.58 -19.82
N ASP A 75 7.65 -21.08 -20.72
CA ASP A 75 8.92 -21.72 -21.12
C ASP A 75 9.96 -20.64 -21.35
N ALA A 76 10.78 -20.42 -20.32
CA ALA A 76 11.78 -19.37 -20.35
C ALA A 76 12.85 -19.60 -21.43
N VAL A 77 13.30 -20.84 -21.61
CA VAL A 77 14.37 -21.19 -22.55
C VAL A 77 13.90 -21.01 -23.99
N ASN A 78 12.66 -21.38 -24.28
CA ASN A 78 12.07 -21.26 -25.62
C ASN A 78 11.33 -19.92 -25.84
N GLY A 79 11.46 -18.98 -24.92
CA GLY A 79 10.95 -17.63 -25.11
C GLY A 79 9.42 -17.51 -25.06
N VAL A 80 8.74 -18.37 -24.30
CA VAL A 80 7.27 -18.43 -24.28
C VAL A 80 6.71 -17.91 -22.97
N PHE A 81 5.82 -16.94 -23.06
CA PHE A 81 5.03 -16.48 -21.93
C PHE A 81 3.55 -16.35 -22.30
N ARG A 82 2.69 -16.36 -21.31
CA ARG A 82 1.27 -16.11 -21.42
C ARG A 82 0.95 -14.77 -20.76
N TYR A 83 0.06 -14.02 -21.38
CA TYR A 83 -0.48 -12.79 -20.81
C TYR A 83 -2.00 -12.83 -20.77
N ILE A 84 -2.60 -12.47 -19.63
CA ILE A 84 -4.05 -12.36 -19.43
C ILE A 84 -4.39 -10.88 -19.30
N PHE A 85 -5.23 -10.38 -20.21
CA PHE A 85 -5.63 -8.98 -20.20
C PHE A 85 -6.53 -8.69 -18.99
N PRO A 86 -6.17 -7.69 -18.14
CA PRO A 86 -7.05 -7.24 -17.08
C PRO A 86 -8.29 -6.50 -17.66
N ARG A 87 -9.34 -6.34 -16.85
CA ARG A 87 -10.54 -5.61 -17.29
C ARG A 87 -10.23 -4.18 -17.74
N GLN A 88 -9.27 -3.56 -17.11
CA GLN A 88 -8.81 -2.20 -17.41
C GLN A 88 -8.25 -2.05 -18.84
N ALA A 89 -7.82 -3.13 -19.45
CA ALA A 89 -7.42 -3.14 -20.86
C ALA A 89 -8.59 -2.98 -21.85
N SER A 90 -9.84 -3.18 -21.41
CA SER A 90 -11.01 -3.11 -22.28
C SER A 90 -12.04 -2.10 -21.76
N THR A 91 -11.60 -0.93 -21.29
CA THR A 91 -12.47 0.12 -20.75
C THR A 91 -12.81 1.22 -21.74
N ALA A 92 -11.95 1.47 -22.74
CA ALA A 92 -12.17 2.46 -23.79
C ALA A 92 -12.45 1.77 -25.13
N GLU A 93 -13.51 2.17 -25.82
CA GLU A 93 -13.81 1.67 -27.18
C GLU A 93 -12.85 2.29 -28.21
N GLY A 94 -12.49 1.50 -29.22
CA GLY A 94 -11.63 1.94 -30.31
C GLY A 94 -10.30 1.19 -30.37
N GLU A 95 -9.43 1.64 -31.28
CA GLU A 95 -8.09 1.10 -31.46
C GLU A 95 -7.12 1.77 -30.50
N TYR A 96 -6.26 1.01 -29.84
CA TYR A 96 -5.15 1.55 -29.06
C TYR A 96 -4.24 2.39 -29.94
N GLN A 97 -3.77 3.50 -29.43
CA GLN A 97 -2.78 4.33 -30.12
C GLN A 97 -1.42 3.64 -30.16
N GLN A 98 -1.11 2.89 -29.08
CA GLN A 98 0.10 2.09 -28.99
C GLN A 98 -0.13 0.90 -28.04
N ALA A 99 0.43 -0.27 -28.35
CA ALA A 99 0.49 -1.41 -27.45
C ALA A 99 1.68 -2.30 -27.79
N PHE A 100 2.39 -2.79 -26.77
CA PHE A 100 3.53 -3.70 -26.94
C PHE A 100 3.82 -4.44 -25.63
N PHE A 101 4.66 -5.47 -25.70
CA PHE A 101 5.24 -6.08 -24.53
C PHE A 101 6.66 -5.57 -24.31
N LYS A 102 6.98 -5.24 -23.07
CA LYS A 102 8.33 -4.90 -22.61
C LYS A 102 8.87 -6.06 -21.77
N LEU A 103 10.11 -6.45 -22.01
CA LEU A 103 10.84 -7.46 -21.25
C LEU A 103 11.80 -6.74 -20.30
N LYS A 104 11.62 -6.88 -19.00
CA LYS A 104 12.39 -6.15 -17.98
C LYS A 104 13.27 -7.10 -17.17
N ARG A 105 14.51 -6.66 -16.88
CA ARG A 105 15.42 -7.28 -15.91
C ARG A 105 16.14 -6.17 -15.14
N GLY A 106 15.63 -5.82 -13.96
CA GLY A 106 16.10 -4.63 -13.24
C GLY A 106 15.92 -3.38 -14.11
N GLU A 107 17.00 -2.63 -14.34
CA GLU A 107 17.01 -1.43 -15.20
C GLU A 107 17.10 -1.74 -16.70
N GLN A 108 17.39 -2.97 -17.06
CA GLN A 108 17.49 -3.37 -18.48
C GLN A 108 16.10 -3.65 -19.04
N THR A 109 15.83 -3.10 -20.23
CA THR A 109 14.56 -3.28 -20.91
C THR A 109 14.75 -3.48 -22.39
N ASP A 110 13.92 -4.34 -22.99
CA ASP A 110 13.73 -4.44 -24.43
C ASP A 110 12.23 -4.57 -24.74
N SER A 111 11.80 -4.32 -25.94
CA SER A 111 10.38 -4.31 -26.30
C SER A 111 10.11 -5.03 -27.62
N THR A 112 8.94 -5.66 -27.70
CA THR A 112 8.42 -6.21 -28.95
C THR A 112 8.05 -5.10 -29.95
N MET A 113 7.70 -5.49 -31.16
CA MET A 113 6.97 -4.63 -32.09
C MET A 113 5.56 -4.35 -31.57
N GLU A 114 4.91 -3.35 -32.13
CA GLU A 114 3.55 -2.97 -31.76
C GLU A 114 2.51 -4.05 -32.08
N ILE A 115 1.57 -4.16 -31.20
CA ILE A 115 0.37 -5.01 -31.32
C ILE A 115 -0.80 -4.08 -31.59
N ARG A 116 -1.64 -4.39 -32.56
CA ARG A 116 -2.91 -3.69 -32.71
C ARG A 116 -3.96 -4.27 -31.78
N VAL A 117 -4.45 -3.45 -30.86
CA VAL A 117 -5.52 -3.81 -29.94
C VAL A 117 -6.75 -3.00 -30.28
N ASN A 118 -7.85 -3.68 -30.65
CA ASN A 118 -9.11 -3.01 -30.94
C ASN A 118 -10.19 -3.46 -29.95
N VAL A 119 -10.79 -2.50 -29.28
CA VAL A 119 -11.85 -2.72 -28.28
C VAL A 119 -13.19 -2.36 -28.90
N LEU A 120 -14.01 -3.37 -29.14
CA LEU A 120 -15.34 -3.21 -29.72
C LEU A 120 -16.27 -2.56 -28.71
N LYS A 121 -17.16 -1.71 -29.22
CA LYS A 121 -18.23 -1.07 -28.43
C LYS A 121 -19.12 -2.08 -27.73
N ASN A 122 -19.49 -1.81 -26.50
CA ASN A 122 -20.53 -2.50 -25.76
C ASN A 122 -21.74 -1.57 -25.58
N LYS A 123 -22.84 -1.84 -26.26
CA LYS A 123 -24.06 -1.01 -26.17
C LYS A 123 -24.98 -1.43 -25.02
N VAL A 124 -24.67 -2.50 -24.34
CA VAL A 124 -25.51 -3.08 -23.27
C VAL A 124 -24.98 -2.70 -21.89
N GLU A 125 -23.67 -2.60 -21.75
CA GLU A 125 -23.02 -2.26 -20.49
C GLU A 125 -22.68 -0.77 -20.47
N PHE A 126 -23.29 -0.03 -19.53
CA PHE A 126 -23.09 1.41 -19.36
C PHE A 126 -22.24 1.71 -18.12
N GLY A 127 -21.54 2.84 -18.14
CA GLY A 127 -20.85 3.37 -16.94
C GLY A 127 -19.50 2.75 -16.65
N ILE A 128 -18.86 2.07 -17.61
CA ILE A 128 -17.46 1.69 -17.46
C ILE A 128 -16.61 2.95 -17.59
N ASN A 129 -16.00 3.35 -16.47
CA ASN A 129 -15.07 4.47 -16.45
C ASN A 129 -13.71 4.01 -16.94
N SER A 130 -13.12 4.76 -17.88
CA SER A 130 -11.77 4.49 -18.37
C SER A 130 -10.79 5.37 -17.62
N GLU A 131 -9.83 4.72 -16.94
CA GLU A 131 -8.77 5.36 -16.18
C GLU A 131 -7.42 4.76 -16.56
N SER A 132 -6.35 5.50 -16.27
CA SER A 132 -5.00 4.94 -16.39
C SER A 132 -4.77 3.85 -15.34
N TYR A 133 -4.16 2.75 -15.75
CA TYR A 133 -3.93 1.58 -14.92
C TYR A 133 -2.44 1.25 -14.86
N PHE A 134 -1.88 1.30 -13.66
CA PHE A 134 -0.48 1.00 -13.39
C PHE A 134 -0.40 0.06 -12.19
N THR A 135 -0.12 -1.20 -12.41
CA THR A 135 -0.13 -2.23 -11.35
C THR A 135 0.87 -1.93 -10.23
N GLU A 136 2.08 -1.48 -10.55
CA GLU A 136 3.08 -1.10 -9.55
C GLU A 136 2.61 0.08 -8.69
N TYR A 137 1.97 1.08 -9.30
CA TYR A 137 1.43 2.23 -8.59
C TYR A 137 0.26 1.85 -7.67
N GLN A 138 -0.63 0.98 -8.13
CA GLN A 138 -1.76 0.50 -7.32
C GLN A 138 -1.28 -0.31 -6.11
N GLN A 139 -0.30 -1.19 -6.29
CA GLN A 139 0.31 -1.90 -5.17
C GLN A 139 0.95 -0.96 -4.15
N MET A 140 1.61 0.09 -4.64
CA MET A 140 2.19 1.10 -3.75
C MET A 140 1.10 1.84 -2.96
N ILE A 141 -0.02 2.22 -3.59
CA ILE A 141 -1.16 2.84 -2.92
C ILE A 141 -1.78 1.90 -1.89
N GLU A 142 -2.01 0.63 -2.22
CA GLU A 142 -2.56 -0.36 -1.29
C GLU A 142 -1.64 -0.58 -0.08
N ASN A 143 -0.33 -0.68 -0.30
CA ASN A 143 0.66 -0.79 0.77
C ASN A 143 0.67 0.45 1.67
N LEU A 144 0.65 1.65 1.09
CA LEU A 144 0.57 2.91 1.84
C LEU A 144 -0.72 3.01 2.66
N GLN A 145 -1.86 2.61 2.10
CA GLN A 145 -3.14 2.57 2.81
C GLN A 145 -3.13 1.57 3.97
N ALA A 146 -2.52 0.40 3.78
CA ALA A 146 -2.37 -0.60 4.83
C ALA A 146 -1.48 -0.09 5.98
N GLU A 147 -0.34 0.52 5.67
CA GLU A 147 0.57 1.11 6.67
C GLU A 147 -0.08 2.30 7.41
N MET A 148 -0.80 3.16 6.69
CA MET A 148 -1.55 4.27 7.28
C MET A 148 -2.65 3.78 8.25
N THR A 149 -3.38 2.73 7.86
CA THR A 149 -4.42 2.11 8.71
C THR A 149 -3.80 1.52 9.97
N LYS A 150 -2.66 0.86 9.86
CA LYS A 150 -1.92 0.30 10.98
C LYS A 150 -1.41 1.39 11.93
N ALA A 151 -0.86 2.47 11.38
CA ALA A 151 -0.39 3.63 12.16
C ALA A 151 -1.53 4.32 12.90
N LEU A 152 -2.69 4.52 12.25
CA LEU A 152 -3.88 5.09 12.89
C LEU A 152 -4.38 4.23 14.04
N LYS A 153 -4.45 2.90 13.87
CA LYS A 153 -4.87 1.99 14.94
C LYS A 153 -3.89 1.98 16.13
N ALA A 154 -2.60 2.06 15.87
CA ALA A 154 -1.58 2.18 16.92
C ALA A 154 -1.73 3.50 17.70
N LEU A 155 -1.97 4.60 16.98
CA LEU A 155 -2.21 5.91 17.58
C LEU A 155 -3.47 5.91 18.47
N GLU A 156 -4.57 5.34 18.01
CA GLU A 156 -5.81 5.20 18.75
C GLU A 156 -5.61 4.41 20.05
N THR A 157 -4.93 3.26 19.97
CA THR A 157 -4.59 2.44 21.15
C THR A 157 -3.76 3.24 22.17
N THR A 158 -2.80 4.02 21.68
CA THR A 158 -1.94 4.85 22.54
C THR A 158 -2.71 6.01 23.18
N ALA A 159 -3.60 6.65 22.43
CA ALA A 159 -4.47 7.71 22.92
C ALA A 159 -5.38 7.19 24.05
N ASP A 160 -5.96 6.01 23.91
CA ASP A 160 -6.80 5.38 24.94
C ASP A 160 -5.98 5.04 26.19
N ALA A 161 -4.80 4.46 26.04
CA ALA A 161 -3.90 4.18 27.16
C ALA A 161 -3.52 5.46 27.91
N THR A 162 -3.23 6.54 27.18
CA THR A 162 -2.91 7.85 27.76
C THR A 162 -4.10 8.44 28.51
N LYS A 163 -5.32 8.32 27.95
CA LYS A 163 -6.56 8.76 28.58
C LYS A 163 -6.82 8.04 29.92
N ILE A 164 -6.53 6.75 29.99
CA ILE A 164 -6.65 5.96 31.23
C ILE A 164 -5.63 6.48 32.28
N LYS A 165 -4.39 6.74 31.87
CA LYS A 165 -3.35 7.27 32.77
C LYS A 165 -3.70 8.67 33.29
N VAL A 166 -4.23 9.54 32.43
CA VAL A 166 -4.69 10.89 32.84
C VAL A 166 -5.79 10.80 33.88
N LYS A 167 -6.80 9.93 33.69
CA LYS A 167 -7.85 9.72 34.71
C LYS A 167 -7.30 9.18 36.03
N GLY A 168 -6.31 8.28 35.98
CA GLY A 168 -5.63 7.79 37.17
C GLY A 168 -4.91 8.92 37.94
N ASN A 169 -4.25 9.80 37.20
CA ASN A 169 -3.57 10.96 37.79
C ASN A 169 -4.54 11.98 38.41
N GLU A 170 -5.71 12.21 37.76
CA GLU A 170 -6.78 13.04 38.33
C GLU A 170 -7.29 12.48 39.67
N SER A 171 -7.53 11.18 39.74
CA SER A 171 -7.96 10.50 40.97
C SER A 171 -6.90 10.62 42.08
N LEU A 172 -5.62 10.51 41.73
CA LEU A 172 -4.51 10.67 42.69
C LEU A 172 -4.42 12.11 43.18
N ALA A 173 -4.60 13.09 42.31
CA ALA A 173 -4.61 14.52 42.65
C ALA A 173 -5.76 14.85 43.61
N ASP A 174 -6.96 14.27 43.44
CA ASP A 174 -8.09 14.47 44.33
C ASP A 174 -7.84 13.81 45.71
N THR A 175 -7.18 12.67 45.74
CA THR A 175 -6.76 12.02 46.99
C THR A 175 -5.78 12.91 47.75
N LEU A 176 -4.77 13.47 47.06
CA LEU A 176 -3.82 14.42 47.67
C LEU A 176 -4.49 15.67 48.20
N ARG A 177 -5.43 16.24 47.45
CA ARG A 177 -6.23 17.40 47.94
C ARG A 177 -7.00 17.09 49.21
N THR A 178 -7.57 15.88 49.28
CA THR A 178 -8.31 15.44 50.48
C THR A 178 -7.37 15.27 51.69
N GLN A 179 -6.18 14.69 51.47
CA GLN A 179 -5.17 14.54 52.51
C GLN A 179 -4.68 15.91 53.02
N LEU A 180 -4.40 16.85 52.10
CA LEU A 180 -3.99 18.23 52.46
C LEU A 180 -5.07 18.94 53.29
N LYS A 181 -6.35 18.86 52.89
CA LYS A 181 -7.47 19.41 53.64
C LYS A 181 -7.60 18.78 55.02
N GLY A 182 -7.31 17.48 55.16
CA GLY A 182 -7.24 16.77 56.41
C GLY A 182 -6.13 17.32 57.33
N LEU A 183 -4.95 17.53 56.73
CA LEU A 183 -3.79 18.11 57.43
C LEU A 183 -4.07 19.54 57.90
N GLU A 184 -4.63 20.39 57.01
CA GLU A 184 -5.02 21.77 57.38
C GLU A 184 -6.01 21.81 58.55
N ARG A 185 -7.04 20.91 58.56
CA ARG A 185 -7.99 20.82 59.64
C ARG A 185 -7.35 20.38 60.97
N SER A 186 -6.38 19.44 60.88
CA SER A 186 -5.63 18.98 62.06
C SER A 186 -4.74 20.07 62.63
N ILE A 187 -4.13 20.89 61.80
CA ILE A 187 -3.28 22.03 62.19
C ILE A 187 -4.16 23.15 62.82
N ASN A 188 -5.27 23.51 62.15
CA ASN A 188 -6.15 24.62 62.61
C ASN A 188 -7.05 24.25 63.80
N GLY A 189 -7.26 22.96 64.06
CA GLY A 189 -8.13 22.47 65.14
C GLY A 189 -7.48 22.44 66.52
N GLN A 190 -6.30 23.00 66.73
CA GLN A 190 -5.52 23.02 68.01
C GLN A 190 -5.34 21.62 68.64
N HIS A 191 -5.59 20.56 67.91
CA HIS A 191 -5.11 19.27 68.39
C HIS A 191 -3.60 19.25 68.17
N LEU A 192 -2.85 19.09 69.28
CA LEU A 192 -1.40 18.79 69.25
C LEU A 192 -1.19 17.59 68.36
N VAL A 193 -0.97 17.89 67.07
CA VAL A 193 -0.52 16.86 66.09
C VAL A 193 0.85 16.47 66.58
N THR A 194 1.02 15.26 67.08
CA THR A 194 2.33 14.79 67.50
C THR A 194 3.24 14.85 66.26
N GLN A 195 4.50 15.15 66.47
CA GLN A 195 5.50 15.29 65.40
C GLN A 195 5.51 14.01 64.52
N ASP A 196 5.16 12.87 65.10
CA ASP A 196 5.07 11.58 64.40
C ASP A 196 3.87 11.48 63.45
N THR A 197 2.67 11.93 63.86
CA THR A 197 1.50 11.97 62.98
C THR A 197 1.64 12.92 61.81
N LEU A 198 2.31 14.07 62.03
CA LEU A 198 2.65 15.01 60.96
C LEU A 198 3.66 14.42 59.97
N ARG A 199 4.63 13.68 60.50
CA ARG A 199 5.68 13.01 59.71
C ARG A 199 5.04 11.91 58.83
N GLU A 200 4.21 11.07 59.36
CA GLU A 200 3.49 10.02 58.58
C GLU A 200 2.65 10.63 57.45
N GLN A 201 1.92 11.71 57.69
CA GLN A 201 1.12 12.38 56.69
C GLN A 201 1.96 13.03 55.60
N ILE A 202 3.08 13.67 55.95
CA ILE A 202 4.02 14.24 54.99
C ILE A 202 4.68 13.13 54.16
N GLU A 203 5.08 12.02 54.76
CA GLU A 203 5.65 10.88 54.05
C GLU A 203 4.64 10.29 53.07
N GLY A 204 3.36 10.17 53.45
CA GLY A 204 2.27 9.72 52.58
C GLY A 204 2.06 10.65 51.37
N VAL A 205 2.00 11.96 51.62
CA VAL A 205 1.90 12.97 50.56
C VAL A 205 3.11 12.93 49.64
N THR A 206 4.31 12.82 50.19
CA THR A 206 5.59 12.76 49.46
C THR A 206 5.64 11.49 48.55
N GLY A 207 5.20 10.36 49.09
CA GLY A 207 5.07 9.10 48.34
C GLY A 207 4.12 9.23 47.16
N SER A 208 2.97 9.84 47.35
CA SER A 208 1.96 10.08 46.31
C SER A 208 2.47 11.04 45.21
N ILE A 209 3.19 12.11 45.61
CA ILE A 209 3.83 13.06 44.67
C ILE A 209 4.88 12.33 43.82
N ARG A 210 5.72 11.48 44.43
CA ARG A 210 6.72 10.68 43.71
C ARG A 210 6.07 9.77 42.66
N SER A 211 5.07 9.02 43.05
CA SER A 211 4.33 8.13 42.13
C SER A 211 3.69 8.90 40.97
N LEU A 212 3.12 10.07 41.22
CA LEU A 212 2.53 10.93 40.20
C LEU A 212 3.62 11.44 39.23
N THR A 213 4.78 11.85 39.75
CA THR A 213 5.88 12.33 38.93
C THR A 213 6.45 11.22 38.04
N GLU A 214 6.59 10.01 38.57
CA GLU A 214 7.06 8.85 37.82
C GLU A 214 6.05 8.47 36.70
N SER A 215 4.76 8.49 37.01
CA SER A 215 3.69 8.22 36.02
C SER A 215 3.66 9.26 34.89
N LEU A 216 3.82 10.53 35.23
CA LEU A 216 3.91 11.63 34.26
C LEU A 216 5.17 11.51 33.38
N ALA A 217 6.32 11.17 33.97
CA ALA A 217 7.56 10.97 33.21
C ALA A 217 7.44 9.82 32.22
N THR A 218 6.84 8.70 32.65
CA THR A 218 6.58 7.53 31.79
C THR A 218 5.62 7.88 30.65
N ALA A 219 4.50 8.53 30.95
CA ALA A 219 3.52 8.94 29.94
C ALA A 219 4.14 9.90 28.91
N ARG A 220 4.99 10.85 29.35
CA ARG A 220 5.70 11.77 28.48
C ARG A 220 6.69 11.05 27.56
N GLN A 221 7.42 10.07 28.09
CA GLN A 221 8.40 9.31 27.32
C GLN A 221 7.73 8.42 26.28
N GLU A 222 6.62 7.77 26.62
CA GLU A 222 5.81 7.00 25.69
C GLU A 222 5.24 7.89 24.57
N LEU A 223 4.74 9.06 24.91
CA LEU A 223 4.23 10.03 23.93
C LEU A 223 5.33 10.47 22.95
N GLN A 224 6.52 10.78 23.47
CA GLN A 224 7.66 11.16 22.66
C GLN A 224 8.08 10.02 21.72
N THR A 225 8.20 8.80 22.23
CA THR A 225 8.54 7.62 21.43
C THR A 225 7.54 7.39 20.29
N ASN A 226 6.25 7.60 20.55
CA ASN A 226 5.22 7.44 19.53
C ASN A 226 5.25 8.57 18.48
N ILE A 227 5.56 9.80 18.89
CA ILE A 227 5.76 10.92 17.96
C ILE A 227 6.96 10.66 17.05
N ASP A 228 8.08 10.20 17.64
CA ASP A 228 9.30 9.88 16.88
C ASP A 228 9.07 8.73 15.90
N HIS A 229 8.27 7.73 16.29
CA HIS A 229 7.90 6.60 15.43
C HIS A 229 6.99 7.03 14.27
N LEU A 230 6.03 7.92 14.51
CA LEU A 230 5.19 8.50 13.47
C LEU A 230 5.97 9.39 12.51
N GLY A 231 6.94 10.16 13.02
CA GLY A 231 7.81 11.00 12.19
C GLY A 231 8.81 10.21 11.33
N ALA A 232 9.14 8.97 11.72
CA ALA A 232 10.04 8.08 10.96
C ALA A 232 9.29 7.24 9.90
N THR A 233 7.95 7.21 9.94
CA THR A 233 7.09 6.45 9.02
C THR A 233 6.39 7.34 7.98
N LEU A 234 6.54 8.65 8.07
CA LEU A 234 6.14 9.65 7.07
C LEU A 234 7.35 10.08 6.23
#